data_3c7249f2bf8124f2db979a2ac2073cb4
#
_entry.id   3c7249f2bf8124f2db979a2ac2073cb4
#
_cell.length_a   1.000
_cell.length_b   1.000
_cell.length_c   1.000
_cell.angle_alpha   90.00
_cell.angle_beta   90.00
_cell.angle_gamma   90.00
#
_symmetry.space_group_name_H-M   'P 1'
#
loop_
_entity.id
_entity.type
_entity.pdbx_description
1 polymer ?
#
loop_
_entity_poly.entity_id
_entity_poly.type
_entity_poly.pdbx_seq_one_letter_code
_entity_poly.pdbx_strand_id
1 'polypeptide(L)'
;MSAHNPNSDRLIWIDLEMTGLDTGQDSIIEIATVVTDAQLNVLAEGPEFAIAHPLSALEAMDDWNRAQHGKSGLWKRVLESTVTLGQAEAQTVNFLSQWVPANASPMCGNSICQDRRFLHRLMPRLEKYFHYRNLDVSTLKELARRWAPRVLEGVRKQSTHTALSDVRDSIEELKHYRKRLAELAGE
;
A
#
# COMPACT_ATOMS: atom_id res chain seq x y z
N MET A 1 -24.69 -19.65 -14.61
CA MET A 1 -23.31 -19.16 -14.71
C MET A 1 -23.35 -17.65 -14.52
N SER A 2 -22.85 -17.11 -13.42
CA SER A 2 -22.77 -15.67 -13.17
C SER A 2 -21.82 -15.07 -14.22
N ALA A 3 -22.23 -14.04 -14.94
CA ALA A 3 -21.37 -13.35 -15.88
C ALA A 3 -20.13 -12.85 -15.14
N HIS A 4 -18.94 -13.23 -15.61
CA HIS A 4 -17.68 -12.76 -15.04
C HIS A 4 -17.60 -11.23 -15.20
N ASN A 5 -17.54 -10.50 -14.11
CA ASN A 5 -17.35 -9.05 -14.14
C ASN A 5 -15.84 -8.78 -14.33
N PRO A 6 -15.42 -8.20 -15.49
CA PRO A 6 -14.00 -7.98 -15.77
C PRO A 6 -13.31 -7.06 -14.75
N ASN A 7 -14.09 -6.32 -13.96
CA ASN A 7 -13.55 -5.47 -12.89
C ASN A 7 -13.23 -6.26 -11.60
N SER A 8 -13.69 -7.51 -11.48
CA SER A 8 -13.43 -8.35 -10.31
C SER A 8 -11.99 -8.90 -10.25
N ASP A 9 -11.27 -8.90 -11.38
CA ASP A 9 -9.87 -9.36 -11.46
C ASP A 9 -8.85 -8.24 -11.25
N ARG A 10 -9.33 -7.01 -11.07
CA ARG A 10 -8.46 -5.87 -10.77
C ARG A 10 -7.92 -5.97 -9.36
N LEU A 11 -6.71 -5.45 -9.18
CA LEU A 11 -5.99 -5.45 -7.91
C LEU A 11 -5.94 -4.03 -7.34
N ILE A 12 -6.20 -3.93 -6.03
CA ILE A 12 -6.06 -2.68 -5.28
C ILE A 12 -4.76 -2.76 -4.49
N TRP A 13 -3.85 -1.85 -4.80
CA TRP A 13 -2.59 -1.63 -4.12
C TRP A 13 -2.73 -0.48 -3.16
N ILE A 14 -2.16 -0.62 -1.97
CA ILE A 14 -2.23 0.40 -0.92
C ILE A 14 -0.91 0.40 -0.13
N ASP A 15 -0.55 1.56 0.35
CA ASP A 15 0.55 1.75 1.28
C ASP A 15 0.19 2.89 2.24
N LEU A 16 0.68 2.78 3.46
CA LEU A 16 0.48 3.74 4.54
C LEU A 16 1.82 4.18 5.10
N GLU A 17 1.92 5.48 5.41
CA GLU A 17 2.94 5.97 6.33
C GLU A 17 2.30 6.19 7.70
N MET A 18 3.00 5.81 8.76
CA MET A 18 2.50 5.85 10.12
C MET A 18 3.48 6.58 11.05
N THR A 19 2.99 6.96 12.24
CA THR A 19 3.84 7.56 13.28
C THR A 19 4.80 6.55 13.92
N GLY A 20 4.57 5.27 13.73
CA GLY A 20 5.35 4.14 14.23
C GLY A 20 4.64 2.83 13.90
N LEU A 21 5.09 1.72 14.49
CA LEU A 21 4.60 0.37 14.17
C LEU A 21 3.68 -0.25 15.23
N ASP A 22 3.44 0.45 16.34
CA ASP A 22 2.49 0.00 17.37
C ASP A 22 1.05 0.28 16.92
N THR A 23 0.39 -0.75 16.45
CA THR A 23 -1.00 -0.65 15.97
C THR A 23 -2.01 -0.25 17.05
N GLY A 24 -1.63 -0.26 18.33
CA GLY A 24 -2.48 0.18 19.45
C GLY A 24 -2.40 1.68 19.72
N GLN A 25 -1.25 2.30 19.45
CA GLN A 25 -0.94 3.69 19.80
C GLN A 25 -0.70 4.58 18.59
N ASP A 26 0.02 4.08 17.58
CA ASP A 26 0.41 4.85 16.42
C ASP A 26 -0.76 5.14 15.47
N SER A 27 -0.58 6.12 14.60
CA SER A 27 -1.61 6.59 13.67
C SER A 27 -1.12 6.63 12.23
N ILE A 28 -2.07 6.59 11.29
CA ILE A 28 -1.81 6.77 9.87
C ILE A 28 -1.63 8.27 9.60
N ILE A 29 -0.54 8.64 8.93
CA ILE A 29 -0.22 10.02 8.53
C ILE A 29 -0.19 10.24 7.03
N GLU A 30 -0.12 9.15 6.24
CA GLU A 30 -0.29 9.20 4.78
C GLU A 30 -0.94 7.92 4.28
N ILE A 31 -1.69 8.03 3.19
CA ILE A 31 -2.30 6.91 2.48
C ILE A 31 -2.24 7.17 0.97
N ALA A 32 -1.91 6.15 0.20
CA ALA A 32 -2.03 6.14 -1.25
C ALA A 32 -2.56 4.80 -1.75
N THR A 33 -3.28 4.84 -2.87
CA THR A 33 -3.80 3.64 -3.54
C THR A 33 -3.59 3.70 -5.04
N VAL A 34 -3.38 2.54 -5.65
CA VAL A 34 -3.30 2.35 -7.10
C VAL A 34 -4.16 1.16 -7.49
N VAL A 35 -4.82 1.22 -8.62
CA VAL A 35 -5.57 0.10 -9.21
C VAL A 35 -4.83 -0.42 -10.43
N THR A 36 -4.61 -1.73 -10.49
CA THR A 36 -4.06 -2.41 -11.68
C THR A 36 -5.04 -3.45 -12.22
N ASP A 37 -4.81 -3.88 -13.46
CA ASP A 37 -5.34 -5.15 -13.94
C ASP A 37 -4.58 -6.35 -13.35
N ALA A 38 -4.99 -7.57 -13.68
CA ALA A 38 -4.32 -8.80 -13.26
C ALA A 38 -2.91 -8.97 -13.88
N GLN A 39 -2.58 -8.22 -14.92
CA GLN A 39 -1.27 -8.18 -15.57
C GLN A 39 -0.34 -7.11 -14.97
N LEU A 40 -0.79 -6.41 -13.92
CA LEU A 40 -0.06 -5.35 -13.22
C LEU A 40 0.09 -4.06 -14.06
N ASN A 41 -0.74 -3.85 -15.08
CA ASN A 41 -0.80 -2.56 -15.75
C ASN A 41 -1.61 -1.59 -14.89
N VAL A 42 -1.06 -0.41 -14.64
CA VAL A 42 -1.74 0.63 -13.86
C VAL A 42 -2.95 1.13 -14.65
N LEU A 43 -4.13 1.06 -14.04
CA LEU A 43 -5.38 1.54 -14.61
C LEU A 43 -5.76 2.91 -14.06
N ALA A 44 -5.51 3.13 -12.76
CA ALA A 44 -5.77 4.41 -12.11
C ALA A 44 -4.91 4.57 -10.86
N GLU A 45 -4.51 5.81 -10.58
CA GLU A 45 -3.92 6.22 -9.32
C GLU A 45 -4.99 6.94 -8.50
N GLY A 46 -5.15 6.52 -7.25
CA GLY A 46 -6.09 7.11 -6.32
C GLY A 46 -5.57 8.41 -5.71
N PRO A 47 -6.38 9.04 -4.90
CA PRO A 47 -5.94 10.19 -4.15
C PRO A 47 -4.82 9.78 -3.16
N GLU A 48 -3.81 10.64 -3.04
CA GLU A 48 -2.78 10.58 -2.02
C GLU A 48 -3.11 11.61 -0.94
N PHE A 49 -3.21 11.19 0.31
CA PHE A 49 -3.56 12.07 1.42
C PHE A 49 -2.47 12.06 2.49
N ALA A 50 -1.90 13.24 2.77
CA ALA A 50 -1.31 13.50 4.08
C ALA A 50 -2.46 13.80 5.06
N ILE A 51 -2.48 13.14 6.21
CA ILE A 51 -3.57 13.21 7.19
C ILE A 51 -3.17 14.16 8.31
N ALA A 52 -4.06 15.10 8.63
CA ALA A 52 -3.80 16.12 9.64
C ALA A 52 -3.58 15.50 11.03
N HIS A 53 -2.44 15.84 11.64
CA HIS A 53 -2.12 15.53 13.03
C HIS A 53 -1.50 16.73 13.72
N PRO A 54 -1.69 16.87 15.06
CA PRO A 54 -1.02 17.92 15.81
C PRO A 54 0.48 17.69 15.86
N LEU A 55 1.25 18.77 16.00
CA LEU A 55 2.71 18.72 16.09
C LEU A 55 3.19 17.72 17.19
N SER A 56 2.49 17.68 18.33
CA SER A 56 2.82 16.75 19.42
C SER A 56 2.79 15.27 19.03
N ALA A 57 1.92 14.87 18.09
CA ALA A 57 1.89 13.50 17.60
C ALA A 57 3.13 13.17 16.75
N LEU A 58 3.60 14.14 15.97
CA LEU A 58 4.81 13.98 15.17
C LEU A 58 6.08 14.00 16.03
N GLU A 59 6.13 14.87 17.04
CA GLU A 59 7.24 14.95 17.99
C GLU A 59 7.37 13.70 18.88
N ALA A 60 6.28 12.97 19.09
CA ALA A 60 6.28 11.71 19.85
C ALA A 60 6.86 10.51 19.08
N MET A 61 7.07 10.63 17.76
CA MET A 61 7.71 9.58 16.96
C MET A 61 9.13 9.29 17.43
N ASP A 62 9.62 8.08 17.17
CA ASP A 62 11.03 7.77 17.34
C ASP A 62 11.94 8.56 16.37
N ASP A 63 13.25 8.54 16.64
CA ASP A 63 14.23 9.30 15.86
C ASP A 63 14.27 8.89 14.39
N TRP A 64 14.06 7.60 14.10
CA TRP A 64 14.08 7.09 12.74
C TRP A 64 12.89 7.63 11.93
N ASN A 65 11.67 7.52 12.48
CA ASN A 65 10.45 8.01 11.82
C ASN A 65 10.51 9.53 11.64
N ARG A 66 10.96 10.28 12.65
CA ARG A 66 11.16 11.74 12.54
C ARG A 66 12.11 12.11 11.41
N ALA A 67 13.26 11.44 11.33
CA ALA A 67 14.25 11.70 10.29
C ALA A 67 13.70 11.35 8.88
N GLN A 68 13.01 10.21 8.77
CA GLN A 68 12.45 9.70 7.52
C GLN A 68 11.35 10.61 6.98
N HIS A 69 10.35 10.95 7.79
CA HIS A 69 9.24 11.81 7.39
C HIS A 69 9.66 13.27 7.21
N GLY A 70 10.71 13.72 7.93
CA GLY A 70 11.34 15.01 7.67
C GLY A 70 11.99 15.08 6.30
N LYS A 71 12.75 14.04 5.94
CA LYS A 71 13.47 13.94 4.66
C LYS A 71 12.52 13.83 3.45
N SER A 72 11.44 13.05 3.55
CA SER A 72 10.43 12.91 2.49
C SER A 72 9.52 14.13 2.36
N GLY A 73 9.58 15.08 3.31
CA GLY A 73 8.68 16.23 3.37
C GLY A 73 7.28 15.93 3.89
N LEU A 74 7.02 14.67 4.28
CA LEU A 74 5.72 14.26 4.81
C LEU A 74 5.37 15.00 6.10
N TRP A 75 6.35 15.22 7.00
CA TRP A 75 6.18 16.02 8.21
C TRP A 75 5.49 17.36 7.95
N LYS A 76 5.98 18.11 6.95
CA LYS A 76 5.40 19.40 6.57
C LYS A 76 3.98 19.22 6.01
N ARG A 77 3.78 18.24 5.11
CA ARG A 77 2.47 17.99 4.50
C ARG A 77 1.41 17.62 5.54
N VAL A 78 1.77 16.87 6.57
CA VAL A 78 0.86 16.49 7.68
C VAL A 78 0.44 17.72 8.49
N LEU A 79 1.39 18.61 8.82
CA LEU A 79 1.10 19.85 9.57
C LEU A 79 0.26 20.85 8.79
N GLU A 80 0.44 20.91 7.47
CA GLU A 80 -0.33 21.79 6.57
C GLU A 80 -1.67 21.19 6.13
N SER A 81 -1.86 19.90 6.38
CA SER A 81 -3.08 19.20 5.98
C SER A 81 -4.27 19.57 6.84
N THR A 82 -5.44 19.58 6.19
CA THR A 82 -6.75 19.67 6.86
C THR A 82 -7.57 18.37 6.71
N VAL A 83 -7.00 17.35 6.05
CA VAL A 83 -7.68 16.09 5.77
C VAL A 83 -7.67 15.21 7.03
N THR A 84 -8.84 14.83 7.50
CA THR A 84 -8.99 13.90 8.62
C THR A 84 -8.93 12.45 8.15
N LEU A 85 -8.66 11.51 9.08
CA LEU A 85 -8.73 10.06 8.83
C LEU A 85 -10.04 9.65 8.14
N GLY A 86 -11.18 10.14 8.67
CA GLY A 86 -12.50 9.79 8.12
C GLY A 86 -12.73 10.35 6.71
N GLN A 87 -12.18 11.52 6.39
CA GLN A 87 -12.25 12.09 5.04
C GLN A 87 -11.37 11.31 4.06
N ALA A 88 -10.14 10.96 4.45
CA ALA A 88 -9.24 10.15 3.64
C ALA A 88 -9.88 8.77 3.36
N GLU A 89 -10.41 8.10 4.38
CA GLU A 89 -11.13 6.83 4.25
C GLU A 89 -12.28 6.93 3.24
N ALA A 90 -13.17 7.93 3.44
CA ALA A 90 -14.36 8.07 2.60
C ALA A 90 -14.02 8.35 1.14
N GLN A 91 -13.02 9.21 0.88
CA GLN A 91 -12.60 9.55 -0.47
C GLN A 91 -11.88 8.40 -1.15
N THR A 92 -11.05 7.64 -0.41
CA THR A 92 -10.39 6.44 -0.93
C THR A 92 -11.42 5.37 -1.31
N VAL A 93 -12.40 5.07 -0.44
CA VAL A 93 -13.49 4.12 -0.76
C VAL A 93 -14.30 4.58 -1.97
N ASN A 94 -14.62 5.87 -2.05
CA ASN A 94 -15.35 6.43 -3.19
C ASN A 94 -14.56 6.27 -4.51
N PHE A 95 -13.26 6.53 -4.50
CA PHE A 95 -12.40 6.29 -5.65
C PHE A 95 -12.38 4.80 -6.04
N LEU A 96 -12.12 3.91 -5.10
CA LEU A 96 -12.02 2.47 -5.37
C LEU A 96 -13.31 1.89 -5.91
N SER A 97 -14.47 2.38 -5.46
CA SER A 97 -15.79 1.91 -5.91
C SER A 97 -16.07 2.13 -7.40
N GLN A 98 -15.36 3.05 -8.03
CA GLN A 98 -15.46 3.31 -9.47
C GLN A 98 -14.66 2.29 -10.31
N TRP A 99 -13.73 1.59 -9.69
CA TRP A 99 -12.77 0.72 -10.38
C TRP A 99 -12.93 -0.76 -10.07
N VAL A 100 -13.18 -1.11 -8.81
CA VAL A 100 -13.18 -2.49 -8.33
C VAL A 100 -14.39 -2.71 -7.42
N PRO A 101 -15.18 -3.78 -7.63
CA PRO A 101 -16.27 -4.10 -6.71
C PRO A 101 -15.77 -4.37 -5.28
N ALA A 102 -16.56 -4.05 -4.27
CA ALA A 102 -16.26 -4.39 -2.90
C ALA A 102 -16.04 -5.91 -2.73
N ASN A 103 -15.09 -6.29 -1.88
CA ASN A 103 -14.68 -7.67 -1.61
C ASN A 103 -14.11 -8.46 -2.82
N ALA A 104 -13.81 -7.79 -3.93
CA ALA A 104 -13.23 -8.47 -5.10
C ALA A 104 -11.69 -8.56 -5.01
N SER A 105 -11.01 -7.48 -4.72
CA SER A 105 -9.55 -7.45 -4.67
C SER A 105 -9.00 -7.87 -3.31
N PRO A 106 -7.94 -8.71 -3.25
CA PRO A 106 -7.09 -8.78 -2.07
C PRO A 106 -6.49 -7.41 -1.76
N MET A 107 -5.99 -7.21 -0.55
CA MET A 107 -5.17 -6.06 -0.20
C MET A 107 -3.74 -6.34 -0.68
N CYS A 108 -3.21 -5.50 -1.60
CA CYS A 108 -1.91 -5.73 -2.24
C CYS A 108 -0.88 -4.71 -1.78
N GLY A 109 0.35 -5.16 -1.50
CA GLY A 109 1.48 -4.32 -1.11
C GLY A 109 2.65 -5.11 -0.56
N ASN A 110 3.67 -4.43 -0.05
CA ASN A 110 4.78 -5.04 0.69
C ASN A 110 4.50 -5.01 2.19
N SER A 111 4.65 -6.16 2.88
CA SER A 111 4.36 -6.32 4.31
C SER A 111 2.95 -5.86 4.70
N ILE A 112 2.04 -5.98 3.77
CA ILE A 112 0.70 -5.39 3.76
C ILE A 112 -0.19 -5.81 4.94
N CYS A 113 0.18 -6.88 5.63
CA CYS A 113 -0.49 -7.30 6.85
C CYS A 113 -0.37 -6.24 7.97
N GLN A 114 0.71 -5.45 7.98
CA GLN A 114 0.89 -4.38 8.95
C GLN A 114 -0.06 -3.21 8.65
N ASP A 115 -0.14 -2.77 7.40
CA ASP A 115 -1.08 -1.75 6.95
C ASP A 115 -2.53 -2.15 7.26
N ARG A 116 -2.88 -3.42 6.98
CA ARG A 116 -4.20 -3.95 7.28
C ARG A 116 -4.59 -3.84 8.75
N ARG A 117 -3.65 -4.02 9.67
CA ARG A 117 -3.90 -3.88 11.12
C ARG A 117 -4.22 -2.42 11.50
N PHE A 118 -3.52 -1.44 10.88
CA PHE A 118 -3.84 -0.03 11.05
C PHE A 118 -5.19 0.33 10.47
N LEU A 119 -5.48 -0.12 9.25
CA LEU A 119 -6.79 0.10 8.60
C LEU A 119 -7.92 -0.49 9.41
N HIS A 120 -7.76 -1.69 9.95
CA HIS A 120 -8.79 -2.33 10.78
C HIS A 120 -9.20 -1.46 11.96
N ARG A 121 -8.27 -0.76 12.59
CA ARG A 121 -8.53 0.12 13.72
C ARG A 121 -8.98 1.52 13.31
N LEU A 122 -8.35 2.11 12.31
CA LEU A 122 -8.44 3.54 12.02
C LEU A 122 -9.31 3.86 10.79
N MET A 123 -9.43 2.92 9.84
CA MET A 123 -10.22 3.05 8.62
C MET A 123 -11.01 1.76 8.32
N PRO A 124 -11.94 1.35 9.23
CA PRO A 124 -12.59 0.04 9.15
C PRO A 124 -13.53 -0.13 7.95
N ARG A 125 -14.03 0.96 7.34
CA ARG A 125 -14.84 0.90 6.11
C ARG A 125 -13.96 0.59 4.91
N LEU A 126 -12.77 1.16 4.86
CA LEU A 126 -11.78 0.87 3.82
C LEU A 126 -11.25 -0.56 3.97
N GLU A 127 -10.92 -0.99 5.20
CA GLU A 127 -10.47 -2.36 5.45
C GLU A 127 -11.49 -3.40 4.96
N LYS A 128 -12.78 -3.21 5.27
CA LYS A 128 -13.88 -4.08 4.84
C LYS A 128 -14.18 -4.01 3.34
N TYR A 129 -13.63 -3.04 2.64
CA TYR A 129 -13.79 -2.94 1.19
C TYR A 129 -12.97 -4.00 0.45
N PHE A 130 -11.85 -4.41 1.02
CA PHE A 130 -10.98 -5.46 0.48
C PHE A 130 -11.55 -6.86 0.72
N HIS A 131 -11.17 -7.79 -0.12
CA HIS A 131 -11.30 -9.21 0.18
C HIS A 131 -10.45 -9.56 1.42
N TYR A 132 -10.80 -10.60 2.17
CA TYR A 132 -10.08 -10.99 3.40
C TYR A 132 -8.63 -11.45 3.16
N ARG A 133 -8.26 -11.78 1.93
CA ARG A 133 -6.90 -12.19 1.55
C ARG A 133 -5.97 -11.00 1.35
N ASN A 134 -4.69 -11.26 1.54
CA ASN A 134 -3.61 -10.35 1.15
C ASN A 134 -2.86 -10.89 -0.06
N LEU A 135 -2.36 -9.98 -0.89
CA LEU A 135 -1.31 -10.25 -1.87
C LEU A 135 -0.08 -9.52 -1.37
N ASP A 136 0.73 -10.22 -0.55
CA ASP A 136 1.91 -9.65 0.08
C ASP A 136 3.16 -9.98 -0.74
N VAL A 137 3.70 -8.98 -1.41
CA VAL A 137 4.91 -9.09 -2.25
C VAL A 137 6.12 -9.50 -1.42
N SER A 138 6.19 -9.09 -0.14
CA SER A 138 7.28 -9.47 0.75
C SER A 138 7.37 -10.98 0.97
N THR A 139 6.27 -11.71 0.83
CA THR A 139 6.29 -13.19 0.89
C THR A 139 7.16 -13.77 -0.22
N LEU A 140 7.01 -13.27 -1.46
CA LEU A 140 7.85 -13.74 -2.58
C LEU A 140 9.32 -13.39 -2.35
N LYS A 141 9.62 -12.22 -1.83
CA LYS A 141 10.96 -11.80 -1.44
C LYS A 141 11.59 -12.72 -0.40
N GLU A 142 10.82 -13.08 0.64
CA GLU A 142 11.27 -13.98 1.70
C GLU A 142 11.53 -15.41 1.16
N LEU A 143 10.69 -15.89 0.23
CA LEU A 143 10.90 -17.18 -0.43
C LEU A 143 12.11 -17.14 -1.37
N ALA A 144 12.21 -16.09 -2.19
CA ALA A 144 13.35 -15.90 -3.09
C ALA A 144 14.68 -15.85 -2.34
N ARG A 145 14.74 -15.12 -1.23
CA ARG A 145 15.96 -15.05 -0.39
C ARG A 145 16.44 -16.41 0.10
N ARG A 146 15.49 -17.34 0.40
CA ARG A 146 15.83 -18.66 0.94
C ARG A 146 16.10 -19.72 -0.14
N TRP A 147 15.32 -19.70 -1.22
CA TRP A 147 15.27 -20.81 -2.16
C TRP A 147 15.82 -20.47 -3.55
N ALA A 148 15.77 -19.19 -3.94
CA ALA A 148 16.16 -18.74 -5.27
C ALA A 148 16.77 -17.31 -5.22
N PRO A 149 17.92 -17.09 -4.51
CA PRO A 149 18.47 -15.75 -4.28
C PRO A 149 18.76 -14.97 -5.57
N ARG A 150 19.03 -15.64 -6.68
CA ARG A 150 19.19 -15.00 -7.99
C ARG A 150 17.95 -14.26 -8.47
N VAL A 151 16.76 -14.63 -7.99
CA VAL A 151 15.51 -13.94 -8.33
C VAL A 151 15.48 -12.51 -7.77
N LEU A 152 16.24 -12.23 -6.72
CA LEU A 152 16.35 -10.89 -6.14
C LEU A 152 17.28 -9.94 -6.95
N GLU A 153 18.10 -10.50 -7.82
CA GLU A 153 19.02 -9.70 -8.62
C GLU A 153 18.23 -8.83 -9.61
N GLY A 154 18.47 -7.51 -9.56
CA GLY A 154 17.82 -6.54 -10.43
C GLY A 154 16.54 -5.93 -9.87
N VAL A 155 16.08 -6.31 -8.69
CA VAL A 155 15.02 -5.55 -7.97
C VAL A 155 15.57 -4.16 -7.65
N ARG A 156 14.90 -3.13 -8.17
CA ARG A 156 15.24 -1.72 -7.90
C ARG A 156 14.07 -1.06 -7.20
N LYS A 157 14.35 -0.33 -6.13
CA LYS A 157 13.39 0.55 -5.45
C LYS A 157 13.82 2.00 -5.61
N GLN A 158 12.89 2.88 -5.87
CA GLN A 158 13.17 4.32 -5.90
C GLN A 158 13.26 4.89 -4.49
N SER A 159 12.61 4.26 -3.52
CA SER A 159 12.70 4.51 -2.07
C SER A 159 12.64 5.99 -1.69
N THR A 160 11.67 6.73 -2.26
CA THR A 160 11.45 8.14 -1.85
C THR A 160 10.69 8.22 -0.53
N HIS A 161 10.20 7.07 -0.02
CA HIS A 161 9.44 6.93 1.23
C HIS A 161 8.24 7.90 1.28
N THR A 162 7.41 7.80 0.26
CA THR A 162 6.06 8.33 0.23
C THR A 162 5.14 7.19 -0.14
N ALA A 163 3.94 7.14 0.42
CA ALA A 163 3.01 6.04 0.22
C ALA A 163 2.79 5.71 -1.27
N LEU A 164 2.62 6.71 -2.15
CA LEU A 164 2.44 6.47 -3.58
C LEU A 164 3.68 5.87 -4.26
N SER A 165 4.88 6.33 -3.88
CA SER A 165 6.13 5.76 -4.41
C SER A 165 6.28 4.30 -3.99
N ASP A 166 5.98 3.97 -2.73
CA ASP A 166 6.13 2.62 -2.19
C ASP A 166 5.08 1.65 -2.76
N VAL A 167 3.87 2.14 -3.08
CA VAL A 167 2.90 1.39 -3.90
C VAL A 167 3.48 1.06 -5.28
N ARG A 168 4.04 2.05 -6.00
CA ARG A 168 4.64 1.82 -7.34
C ARG A 168 5.81 0.86 -7.28
N ASP A 169 6.69 1.00 -6.30
CA ASP A 169 7.81 0.09 -6.06
C ASP A 169 7.32 -1.34 -5.79
N SER A 170 6.22 -1.52 -5.05
CA SER A 170 5.61 -2.84 -4.78
C SER A 170 5.07 -3.50 -6.04
N ILE A 171 4.44 -2.73 -6.94
CA ILE A 171 3.96 -3.21 -8.24
C ILE A 171 5.14 -3.63 -9.13
N GLU A 172 6.17 -2.81 -9.23
CA GLU A 172 7.36 -3.13 -10.04
C GLU A 172 8.14 -4.33 -9.48
N GLU A 173 8.23 -4.45 -8.15
CA GLU A 173 8.84 -5.61 -7.50
C GLU A 173 8.06 -6.90 -7.84
N LEU A 174 6.71 -6.87 -7.83
CA LEU A 174 5.92 -8.04 -8.23
C LEU A 174 6.05 -8.35 -9.73
N LYS A 175 6.11 -7.35 -10.62
CA LYS A 175 6.40 -7.55 -12.05
C LYS A 175 7.74 -8.26 -12.26
N HIS A 176 8.76 -7.87 -11.50
CA HIS A 176 10.07 -8.51 -11.55
C HIS A 176 9.96 -9.98 -11.13
N TYR A 177 9.31 -10.29 -10.01
CA TYR A 177 9.14 -11.69 -9.58
C TYR A 177 8.34 -12.51 -10.59
N ARG A 178 7.27 -11.97 -11.15
CA ARG A 178 6.46 -12.65 -12.17
C ARG A 178 7.32 -13.05 -13.38
N LYS A 179 8.15 -12.13 -13.88
CA LYS A 179 9.06 -12.40 -15.00
C LYS A 179 10.05 -13.51 -14.65
N ARG A 180 10.66 -13.45 -13.47
CA ARG A 180 11.65 -14.45 -13.04
C ARG A 180 11.02 -15.82 -12.78
N LEU A 181 9.81 -15.87 -12.28
CA LEU A 181 9.07 -17.14 -12.09
C LEU A 181 8.71 -17.78 -13.43
N ALA A 182 8.29 -17.00 -14.43
CA ALA A 182 8.04 -17.50 -15.77
C ALA A 182 9.31 -18.06 -16.43
N GLU A 183 10.45 -17.37 -16.32
CA GLU A 183 11.75 -17.84 -16.80
C GLU A 183 12.15 -19.20 -16.16
N LEU A 184 11.85 -19.39 -14.86
CA LEU A 184 12.14 -20.65 -14.15
C LEU A 184 11.16 -21.77 -14.55
N ALA A 185 9.92 -21.45 -14.91
CA ALA A 185 8.93 -22.41 -15.38
C ALA A 185 9.16 -22.84 -16.85
N GLY A 186 10.06 -22.16 -17.58
CA GLY A 186 10.32 -22.44 -18.99
C GLY A 186 9.22 -21.92 -19.94
N GLU A 187 8.47 -20.90 -19.50
CA GLU A 187 7.42 -20.21 -20.27
C GLU A 187 7.94 -18.94 -20.95
#